data_3b70c7540b5a18c4488b80418fb1cf1a
#
_entry.id   3b70c7540b5a18c4488b80418fb1cf1a
#
_cell.length_a   1.000
_cell.length_b   1.000
_cell.length_c   1.000
_cell.angle_alpha   90.00
_cell.angle_beta   90.00
_cell.angle_gamma   90.00
#
_symmetry.space_group_name_H-M   'P 1'
#
loop_
_entity.id
_entity.type
_entity.pdbx_description
1 polymer ?
#
loop_
_entity_poly.entity_id
_entity_poly.type
_entity_poly.pdbx_seq_one_letter_code
_entity_poly.pdbx_strand_id
1 'polypeptide(L)'
;MSDTFVRPFPALTPAQRYHLDVFGYVVIENTLTTIEVERLLDAMQQLKADLIAAGEGGVVRGCRLSARHEHHCHFAHILEADPAIYDYLTHPRLVGLAEELVGGSVRLEESEAVINHRPDPAPALDAPYGFHTGTMPDQGTYTENGLFHCTFVKTLTNLTDLGPDDGGTVCIAGSHKIKAPREQIIACAEEDRSLVHQVIAPAGSTLLFGESLIHATGHIRSDRDRVIVIGGYTPTMFQAWNGQEPSAAFVEAAEPRHRALLSGSDRWSWQRQHRTLDMPVHQDAD
;
A
#
# COMPACT_ATOMS: atom_id res chain seq x y z
N MET A 1 -17.11 4.27 27.81
CA MET A 1 -15.69 4.00 28.04
C MET A 1 -15.00 4.45 26.76
N SER A 2 -14.09 5.40 26.84
CA SER A 2 -13.34 5.81 25.65
C SER A 2 -12.36 4.68 25.35
N ASP A 3 -12.65 3.87 24.33
CA ASP A 3 -11.64 3.02 23.75
C ASP A 3 -10.50 3.91 23.29
N THR A 4 -9.47 3.97 24.09
CA THR A 4 -8.21 4.58 23.69
C THR A 4 -7.64 3.66 22.62
N PHE A 5 -7.83 4.03 21.39
CA PHE A 5 -7.22 3.37 20.25
C PHE A 5 -5.70 3.50 20.39
N VAL A 6 -5.07 2.44 20.83
CA VAL A 6 -3.61 2.37 20.95
C VAL A 6 -3.09 1.74 19.66
N ARG A 7 -2.41 2.54 18.86
CA ARG A 7 -1.73 2.03 17.67
C ARG A 7 -0.53 1.20 18.10
N PRO A 8 -0.32 0.02 17.51
CA PRO A 8 0.86 -0.76 17.82
C PRO A 8 2.12 -0.04 17.34
N PHE A 9 3.04 0.24 18.25
CA PHE A 9 4.36 0.77 17.92
C PHE A 9 5.40 0.21 18.90
N PRO A 10 6.49 -0.40 18.42
CA PRO A 10 6.85 -0.66 17.02
C PRO A 10 5.93 -1.72 16.37
N ALA A 11 5.52 -1.47 15.13
CA ALA A 11 4.57 -2.32 14.41
C ALA A 11 5.24 -3.50 13.67
N LEU A 12 6.54 -3.41 13.39
CA LEU A 12 7.34 -4.46 12.75
C LEU A 12 8.15 -5.23 13.79
N THR A 13 8.26 -6.53 13.61
CA THR A 13 9.25 -7.33 14.34
C THR A 13 10.67 -6.92 13.94
N PRO A 14 11.71 -7.18 14.75
CA PRO A 14 13.10 -6.91 14.38
C PRO A 14 13.50 -7.56 13.04
N ALA A 15 13.06 -8.78 12.78
CA ALA A 15 13.33 -9.48 11.52
C ALA A 15 12.63 -8.82 10.31
N GLN A 16 11.38 -8.40 10.47
CA GLN A 16 10.64 -7.66 9.43
C GLN A 16 11.29 -6.30 9.17
N ARG A 17 11.70 -5.60 10.22
CA ARG A 17 12.40 -4.33 10.09
C ARG A 17 13.73 -4.48 9.36
N TYR A 18 14.52 -5.50 9.72
CA TYR A 18 15.77 -5.81 9.03
C TYR A 18 15.54 -6.09 7.54
N HIS A 19 14.54 -6.91 7.22
CA HIS A 19 14.18 -7.23 5.82
C HIS A 19 13.85 -5.95 5.02
N LEU A 20 13.03 -5.07 5.61
CA LEU A 20 12.66 -3.79 4.99
C LEU A 20 13.87 -2.89 4.77
N ASP A 21 14.78 -2.79 5.74
CA ASP A 21 15.99 -1.95 5.62
C ASP A 21 16.95 -2.46 4.54
N VAL A 22 17.02 -3.79 4.34
CA VAL A 22 17.88 -4.40 3.32
C VAL A 22 17.26 -4.32 1.93
N PHE A 23 16.00 -4.73 1.80
CA PHE A 23 15.35 -4.94 0.52
C PHE A 23 14.41 -3.80 0.09
N GLY A 24 14.02 -2.91 1.01
CA GLY A 24 13.11 -1.79 0.75
C GLY A 24 11.63 -2.11 0.86
N TYR A 25 11.29 -3.34 1.17
CA TYR A 25 9.93 -3.81 1.37
C TYR A 25 9.85 -4.91 2.43
N VAL A 26 8.66 -5.18 2.91
CA VAL A 26 8.37 -6.37 3.72
C VAL A 26 6.95 -6.84 3.47
N VAL A 27 6.74 -8.15 3.45
CA VAL A 27 5.41 -8.77 3.41
C VAL A 27 5.02 -9.19 4.82
N ILE A 28 3.84 -8.75 5.25
CA ILE A 28 3.29 -9.06 6.57
C ILE A 28 2.04 -9.91 6.36
N GLU A 29 2.13 -11.18 6.70
CA GLU A 29 1.01 -12.10 6.58
C GLU A 29 -0.04 -11.83 7.67
N ASN A 30 -1.29 -12.20 7.36
CA ASN A 30 -2.43 -12.10 8.27
C ASN A 30 -2.61 -10.67 8.86
N THR A 31 -2.39 -9.64 8.04
CA THR A 31 -2.66 -8.24 8.42
C THR A 31 -4.17 -8.03 8.60
N LEU A 32 -4.98 -8.67 7.77
CA LEU A 32 -6.42 -8.73 7.87
C LEU A 32 -6.87 -10.16 8.21
N THR A 33 -7.96 -10.27 8.95
CA THR A 33 -8.66 -11.53 9.19
C THR A 33 -9.40 -11.98 7.94
N THR A 34 -9.76 -13.25 7.86
CA THR A 34 -10.56 -13.80 6.75
C THR A 34 -11.87 -13.04 6.55
N ILE A 35 -12.54 -12.67 7.64
CA ILE A 35 -13.82 -11.92 7.59
C ILE A 35 -13.61 -10.52 7.00
N GLU A 36 -12.53 -9.84 7.36
CA GLU A 36 -12.20 -8.52 6.80
C GLU A 36 -11.87 -8.61 5.32
N VAL A 37 -11.11 -9.63 4.91
CA VAL A 37 -10.80 -9.91 3.50
C VAL A 37 -12.07 -10.15 2.69
N GLU A 38 -12.98 -11.01 3.17
CA GLU A 38 -14.25 -11.32 2.50
C GLU A 38 -15.12 -10.06 2.33
N ARG A 39 -15.31 -9.29 3.41
CA ARG A 39 -16.09 -8.04 3.37
C ARG A 39 -15.51 -7.02 2.39
N LEU A 40 -14.19 -6.89 2.39
CA LEU A 40 -13.50 -5.94 1.52
C LEU A 40 -13.53 -6.40 0.05
N LEU A 41 -13.40 -7.69 -0.20
CA LEU A 41 -13.52 -8.28 -1.53
C LEU A 41 -14.94 -8.08 -2.10
N ASP A 42 -15.98 -8.33 -1.32
CA ASP A 42 -17.37 -8.09 -1.71
C ASP A 42 -17.61 -6.61 -2.04
N ALA A 43 -17.10 -5.70 -1.20
CA ALA A 43 -17.19 -4.25 -1.44
C ALA A 43 -16.51 -3.84 -2.76
N MET A 44 -15.33 -4.40 -3.06
CA MET A 44 -14.60 -4.12 -4.30
C MET A 44 -15.32 -4.68 -5.53
N GLN A 45 -15.90 -5.87 -5.46
CA GLN A 45 -16.67 -6.47 -6.55
C GLN A 45 -17.96 -5.67 -6.82
N GLN A 46 -18.65 -5.24 -5.77
CA GLN A 46 -19.84 -4.39 -5.90
C GLN A 46 -19.49 -3.04 -6.52
N LEU A 47 -18.41 -2.39 -6.04
CA LEU A 47 -17.94 -1.11 -6.57
C LEU A 47 -17.56 -1.22 -8.06
N LYS A 48 -16.92 -2.33 -8.45
CA LYS A 48 -16.63 -2.62 -9.87
C LYS A 48 -17.91 -2.70 -10.70
N ALA A 49 -18.91 -3.43 -10.22
CA ALA A 49 -20.20 -3.57 -10.91
C ALA A 49 -20.91 -2.20 -11.06
N ASP A 50 -20.96 -1.41 -9.98
CA ASP A 50 -21.60 -0.09 -9.97
C ASP A 50 -20.91 0.88 -10.94
N LEU A 51 -19.57 0.90 -10.98
CA LEU A 51 -18.81 1.76 -11.90
C LEU A 51 -18.93 1.32 -13.35
N ILE A 52 -19.03 0.02 -13.63
CA ILE A 52 -19.32 -0.48 -14.96
C ILE A 52 -20.72 -0.02 -15.40
N ALA A 53 -21.72 -0.12 -14.53
CA ALA A 53 -23.08 0.34 -14.81
C ALA A 53 -23.18 1.86 -14.99
N ALA A 54 -22.37 2.64 -14.30
CA ALA A 54 -22.30 4.10 -14.45
C ALA A 54 -21.70 4.54 -15.80
N GLY A 55 -21.00 3.65 -16.49
CA GLY A 55 -20.40 3.92 -17.81
C GLY A 55 -19.07 4.66 -17.77
N GLU A 56 -18.59 5.06 -18.96
CA GLU A 56 -17.32 5.77 -19.09
C GLU A 56 -17.38 7.15 -18.42
N GLY A 57 -16.36 7.45 -17.59
CA GLY A 57 -16.29 8.69 -16.81
C GLY A 57 -17.26 8.75 -15.63
N GLY A 58 -18.02 7.67 -15.36
CA GLY A 58 -18.94 7.60 -14.23
C GLY A 58 -18.20 7.66 -12.90
N VAL A 59 -18.84 8.30 -11.91
CA VAL A 59 -18.37 8.40 -10.53
C VAL A 59 -19.40 7.75 -9.62
N VAL A 60 -18.95 6.87 -8.73
CA VAL A 60 -19.79 6.18 -7.75
C VAL A 60 -19.21 6.42 -6.36
N ARG A 61 -19.95 7.13 -5.50
CA ARG A 61 -19.53 7.46 -4.13
C ARG A 61 -18.10 8.01 -4.04
N GLY A 62 -17.77 8.97 -4.94
CA GLY A 62 -16.44 9.59 -5.02
C GLY A 62 -15.41 8.78 -5.84
N CYS A 63 -15.59 7.47 -5.98
CA CYS A 63 -14.70 6.61 -6.73
C CYS A 63 -14.90 6.73 -8.25
N ARG A 64 -13.80 6.59 -8.97
CA ARG A 64 -13.78 6.51 -10.44
C ARG A 64 -12.81 5.42 -10.92
N LEU A 65 -13.05 4.91 -12.10
CA LEU A 65 -12.05 4.12 -12.82
C LEU A 65 -11.03 5.07 -13.45
N SER A 66 -9.78 5.04 -12.96
CA SER A 66 -8.67 5.81 -13.52
C SER A 66 -8.06 5.13 -14.75
N ALA A 67 -8.12 3.79 -14.79
CA ALA A 67 -7.80 3.01 -15.98
C ALA A 67 -8.78 1.83 -16.11
N ARG A 68 -9.24 1.59 -17.33
CA ARG A 68 -10.10 0.47 -17.69
C ARG A 68 -9.59 -0.16 -18.98
N HIS A 69 -8.98 -1.32 -18.82
CA HIS A 69 -8.59 -2.19 -19.92
C HIS A 69 -9.26 -3.56 -19.71
N GLU A 70 -9.29 -4.37 -20.76
CA GLU A 70 -9.89 -5.69 -20.70
C GLU A 70 -9.38 -6.53 -19.50
N HIS A 71 -8.09 -6.39 -19.16
CA HIS A 71 -7.42 -7.15 -18.11
C HIS A 71 -7.07 -6.34 -16.86
N HIS A 72 -7.44 -5.08 -16.80
CA HIS A 72 -7.02 -4.17 -15.73
C HIS A 72 -8.08 -3.13 -15.41
N CYS A 73 -8.56 -3.14 -14.17
CA CYS A 73 -9.39 -2.08 -13.61
C CYS A 73 -8.62 -1.41 -12.47
N HIS A 74 -8.36 -0.12 -12.60
CA HIS A 74 -7.74 0.68 -11.56
C HIS A 74 -8.74 1.68 -10.99
N PHE A 75 -8.99 1.59 -9.71
CA PHE A 75 -9.96 2.38 -8.95
C PHE A 75 -9.23 3.46 -8.17
N ALA A 76 -9.61 4.71 -8.35
CA ALA A 76 -9.09 5.85 -7.60
C ALA A 76 -10.18 6.44 -6.71
N HIS A 77 -9.80 6.98 -5.54
CA HIS A 77 -10.71 7.57 -4.55
C HIS A 77 -11.70 6.58 -3.96
N ILE A 78 -11.25 5.43 -3.52
CA ILE A 78 -12.14 4.40 -3.00
C ILE A 78 -12.59 4.65 -1.55
N LEU A 79 -11.95 5.56 -0.82
CA LEU A 79 -12.16 5.79 0.62
C LEU A 79 -13.64 5.93 1.02
N GLU A 80 -14.41 6.71 0.24
CA GLU A 80 -15.80 7.00 0.54
C GLU A 80 -16.78 5.98 -0.06
N ALA A 81 -16.26 5.00 -0.79
CA ALA A 81 -17.10 4.11 -1.58
C ALA A 81 -17.84 3.05 -0.75
N ASP A 82 -17.25 2.59 0.34
CA ASP A 82 -17.83 1.56 1.20
C ASP A 82 -17.26 1.59 2.62
N PRO A 83 -18.05 1.29 3.68
CA PRO A 83 -17.56 1.20 5.05
C PRO A 83 -16.40 0.21 5.25
N ALA A 84 -16.38 -0.93 4.53
CA ALA A 84 -15.27 -1.88 4.64
C ALA A 84 -13.95 -1.30 4.11
N ILE A 85 -14.02 -0.44 3.11
CA ILE A 85 -12.86 0.27 2.57
C ILE A 85 -12.36 1.33 3.57
N TYR A 86 -13.28 2.07 4.20
CA TYR A 86 -12.95 2.99 5.27
C TYR A 86 -12.28 2.27 6.45
N ASP A 87 -12.84 1.15 6.91
CA ASP A 87 -12.31 0.32 7.98
C ASP A 87 -10.88 -0.16 7.65
N TYR A 88 -10.64 -0.56 6.39
CA TYR A 88 -9.30 -0.95 5.90
C TYR A 88 -8.31 0.22 5.95
N LEU A 89 -8.64 1.36 5.35
CA LEU A 89 -7.73 2.50 5.24
C LEU A 89 -7.44 3.18 6.58
N THR A 90 -8.31 2.97 7.57
CA THR A 90 -8.13 3.45 8.96
C THR A 90 -7.72 2.33 9.91
N HIS A 91 -7.45 1.11 9.39
CA HIS A 91 -7.12 -0.04 10.20
C HIS A 91 -5.88 0.22 11.03
N PRO A 92 -5.92 -0.01 12.37
CA PRO A 92 -4.86 0.39 13.30
C PRO A 92 -3.50 -0.23 12.98
N ARG A 93 -3.51 -1.48 12.54
CA ARG A 93 -2.28 -2.19 12.18
C ARG A 93 -1.62 -1.58 10.94
N LEU A 94 -2.39 -1.24 9.90
CA LEU A 94 -1.87 -0.63 8.68
C LEU A 94 -1.34 0.79 8.94
N VAL A 95 -2.11 1.58 9.67
CA VAL A 95 -1.70 2.93 10.07
C VAL A 95 -0.45 2.88 10.94
N GLY A 96 -0.36 1.93 11.89
CA GLY A 96 0.83 1.72 12.72
C GLY A 96 2.09 1.35 11.91
N LEU A 97 1.95 0.50 10.88
CA LEU A 97 3.03 0.17 9.96
C LEU A 97 3.51 1.41 9.18
N ALA A 98 2.57 2.22 8.70
CA ALA A 98 2.90 3.47 8.00
C ALA A 98 3.59 4.47 8.93
N GLU A 99 3.09 4.64 10.16
CA GLU A 99 3.72 5.52 11.18
C GLU A 99 5.14 5.08 11.54
N GLU A 100 5.38 3.78 11.62
CA GLU A 100 6.73 3.27 11.89
C GLU A 100 7.70 3.63 10.76
N LEU A 101 7.25 3.51 9.51
CA LEU A 101 8.11 3.79 8.37
C LEU A 101 8.27 5.30 8.10
N VAL A 102 7.23 6.09 8.36
CA VAL A 102 7.30 7.56 8.34
C VAL A 102 8.07 8.11 9.55
N GLY A 103 8.06 7.41 10.68
CA GLY A 103 8.66 7.88 11.94
C GLY A 103 7.81 8.90 12.69
N GLY A 104 6.51 8.97 12.43
CA GLY A 104 5.59 9.92 13.07
C GLY A 104 4.15 9.74 12.61
N SER A 105 3.28 10.66 13.05
CA SER A 105 1.86 10.64 12.67
C SER A 105 1.67 10.77 11.16
N VAL A 106 0.74 10.01 10.62
CA VAL A 106 0.47 9.97 9.18
C VAL A 106 -0.92 10.50 8.84
N ARG A 107 -1.07 10.91 7.59
CA ARG A 107 -2.34 11.10 6.93
C ARG A 107 -2.47 10.17 5.73
N LEU A 108 -3.69 9.85 5.37
CA LEU A 108 -3.99 9.16 4.13
C LEU A 108 -3.71 10.12 2.95
N GLU A 109 -2.84 9.68 2.06
CA GLU A 109 -2.42 10.45 0.89
C GLU A 109 -3.19 10.04 -0.35
N GLU A 110 -3.42 8.73 -0.50
CA GLU A 110 -4.25 8.17 -1.56
C GLU A 110 -4.98 6.91 -1.11
N SER A 111 -6.05 6.57 -1.82
CA SER A 111 -6.83 5.36 -1.63
C SER A 111 -7.20 4.77 -2.98
N GLU A 112 -6.64 3.62 -3.29
CA GLU A 112 -6.76 3.00 -4.61
C GLU A 112 -6.97 1.49 -4.51
N ALA A 113 -7.41 0.90 -5.61
CA ALA A 113 -7.46 -0.55 -5.74
C ALA A 113 -7.25 -0.97 -7.19
N VAL A 114 -6.85 -2.22 -7.36
CA VAL A 114 -6.64 -2.81 -8.68
C VAL A 114 -7.28 -4.19 -8.74
N ILE A 115 -8.05 -4.45 -9.79
CA ILE A 115 -8.53 -5.79 -10.14
C ILE A 115 -7.95 -6.13 -11.51
N ASN A 116 -7.06 -7.11 -11.52
CA ASN A 116 -6.37 -7.56 -12.72
C ASN A 116 -6.75 -8.99 -13.07
N HIS A 117 -6.87 -9.25 -14.37
CA HIS A 117 -7.11 -10.56 -14.94
C HIS A 117 -5.93 -10.97 -15.82
N ARG A 118 -5.83 -12.26 -16.13
CA ARG A 118 -4.85 -12.77 -17.09
C ARG A 118 -5.16 -12.22 -18.49
N PRO A 119 -4.21 -11.57 -19.17
CA PRO A 119 -4.38 -11.20 -20.58
C PRO A 119 -4.33 -12.44 -21.48
N ASP A 120 -4.90 -12.32 -22.66
CA ASP A 120 -4.83 -13.35 -23.70
C ASP A 120 -4.10 -12.77 -24.94
N PRO A 121 -2.93 -13.27 -25.33
CA PRO A 121 -2.18 -14.37 -24.69
C PRO A 121 -1.56 -13.96 -23.33
N ALA A 122 -1.35 -14.95 -22.45
CA ALA A 122 -0.62 -14.75 -21.20
C ALA A 122 0.82 -14.26 -21.45
N PRO A 123 1.39 -13.41 -20.58
CA PRO A 123 2.75 -12.92 -20.74
C PRO A 123 3.77 -14.08 -20.69
N ALA A 124 4.81 -13.99 -21.52
CA ALA A 124 5.94 -14.92 -21.47
C ALA A 124 6.67 -14.82 -20.11
N LEU A 125 7.43 -15.89 -19.75
CA LEU A 125 8.16 -15.92 -18.48
C LEU A 125 9.24 -14.83 -18.36
N ASP A 126 9.82 -14.45 -19.49
CA ASP A 126 10.87 -13.44 -19.62
C ASP A 126 10.36 -12.07 -20.05
N ALA A 127 9.03 -11.90 -20.14
CA ALA A 127 8.45 -10.61 -20.49
C ALA A 127 8.95 -9.49 -19.55
N PRO A 128 9.18 -8.28 -20.06
CA PRO A 128 9.62 -7.17 -19.24
C PRO A 128 8.50 -6.71 -18.29
N TYR A 129 8.89 -6.19 -17.12
CA TYR A 129 7.96 -5.58 -16.17
C TYR A 129 7.85 -4.07 -16.39
N GLY A 130 6.67 -3.49 -16.16
CA GLY A 130 6.44 -2.04 -16.17
C GLY A 130 6.94 -1.35 -14.89
N PHE A 131 8.24 -1.42 -14.60
CA PHE A 131 8.80 -0.86 -13.38
C PHE A 131 8.63 0.65 -13.27
N HIS A 132 8.26 1.10 -12.09
CA HIS A 132 8.06 2.51 -11.75
C HIS A 132 8.41 2.79 -10.28
N THR A 133 8.40 4.06 -9.91
CA THR A 133 8.48 4.59 -8.54
C THR A 133 7.55 5.78 -8.42
N GLY A 134 6.98 6.03 -7.23
CA GLY A 134 6.22 7.25 -6.95
C GLY A 134 7.12 8.43 -6.57
N THR A 135 8.27 8.17 -5.92
CA THR A 135 9.24 9.20 -5.52
C THR A 135 10.67 8.75 -5.82
N MET A 136 11.59 9.70 -5.77
CA MET A 136 13.03 9.42 -5.83
C MET A 136 13.62 9.32 -4.41
N PRO A 137 14.68 8.52 -4.19
CA PRO A 137 15.32 8.42 -2.87
C PRO A 137 15.71 9.78 -2.26
N ASP A 138 16.15 10.72 -3.08
CA ASP A 138 16.55 12.05 -2.60
C ASP A 138 15.38 12.94 -2.14
N GLN A 139 14.16 12.60 -2.50
CA GLN A 139 12.97 13.43 -2.24
C GLN A 139 12.12 12.91 -1.11
N GLY A 140 12.20 11.65 -0.77
CA GLY A 140 11.26 11.03 0.14
C GLY A 140 11.88 10.08 1.16
N THR A 141 13.22 10.01 1.28
CA THR A 141 13.85 9.08 2.21
C THR A 141 14.78 9.77 3.19
N TYR A 142 14.89 9.20 4.38
CA TYR A 142 15.86 9.62 5.38
C TYR A 142 16.29 8.44 6.24
N THR A 143 17.33 8.63 7.03
CA THR A 143 17.87 7.60 7.92
C THR A 143 17.91 8.14 9.34
N GLU A 144 17.35 7.39 10.27
CA GLU A 144 17.46 7.65 11.70
C GLU A 144 17.97 6.39 12.42
N ASN A 145 18.99 6.54 13.26
CA ASN A 145 19.66 5.43 13.95
C ASN A 145 20.11 4.28 13.02
N GLY A 146 20.49 4.60 11.79
CA GLY A 146 20.88 3.62 10.79
C GLY A 146 19.72 2.88 10.11
N LEU A 147 18.47 3.16 10.48
CA LEU A 147 17.28 2.55 9.88
C LEU A 147 16.71 3.45 8.78
N PHE A 148 16.21 2.81 7.73
CA PHE A 148 15.53 3.46 6.63
C PHE A 148 14.15 3.99 7.03
N HIS A 149 13.85 5.21 6.63
CA HIS A 149 12.55 5.85 6.74
C HIS A 149 12.18 6.56 5.43
N CYS A 150 10.90 6.79 5.21
CA CYS A 150 10.43 7.54 4.05
C CYS A 150 9.15 8.33 4.36
N THR A 151 8.89 9.34 3.52
CA THR A 151 7.74 10.23 3.65
C THR A 151 6.53 9.77 2.84
N PHE A 152 6.70 8.82 1.92
CA PHE A 152 5.62 8.23 1.12
C PHE A 152 5.64 6.72 1.30
N VAL A 153 4.64 6.21 2.01
CA VAL A 153 4.52 4.79 2.39
C VAL A 153 3.31 4.20 1.70
N LYS A 154 3.48 3.01 1.16
CA LYS A 154 2.39 2.22 0.58
C LYS A 154 2.16 0.94 1.36
N THR A 155 0.89 0.64 1.55
CA THR A 155 0.39 -0.66 1.97
C THR A 155 -0.44 -1.25 0.84
N LEU A 156 0.00 -2.36 0.28
CA LEU A 156 -0.73 -3.11 -0.74
C LEU A 156 -1.21 -4.41 -0.11
N THR A 157 -2.50 -4.49 0.19
CA THR A 157 -3.09 -5.71 0.76
C THR A 157 -3.77 -6.53 -0.33
N ASN A 158 -3.33 -7.77 -0.49
CA ASN A 158 -3.95 -8.69 -1.43
C ASN A 158 -5.19 -9.35 -0.82
N LEU A 159 -6.31 -9.27 -1.55
CA LEU A 159 -7.58 -9.89 -1.17
C LEU A 159 -7.77 -11.29 -1.78
N THR A 160 -6.86 -11.68 -2.66
CA THR A 160 -6.77 -13.01 -3.27
C THR A 160 -5.39 -13.59 -3.00
N ASP A 161 -5.27 -14.91 -2.97
CA ASP A 161 -3.96 -15.56 -2.84
C ASP A 161 -3.05 -15.20 -4.00
N LEU A 162 -1.80 -14.95 -3.71
CA LEU A 162 -0.75 -14.66 -4.69
C LEU A 162 0.27 -15.80 -4.70
N GLY A 163 0.14 -16.69 -5.66
CA GLY A 163 1.15 -17.67 -6.02
C GLY A 163 2.12 -17.15 -7.10
N PRO A 164 3.01 -17.98 -7.62
CA PRO A 164 4.01 -17.58 -8.62
C PRO A 164 3.43 -17.00 -9.92
N ASP A 165 2.24 -17.47 -10.32
CA ASP A 165 1.56 -17.09 -11.56
C ASP A 165 0.39 -16.10 -11.37
N ASP A 166 0.18 -15.61 -10.15
CA ASP A 166 -0.97 -14.77 -9.80
C ASP A 166 -0.64 -13.26 -9.83
N GLY A 167 0.49 -12.86 -10.41
CA GLY A 167 0.82 -11.45 -10.65
C GLY A 167 1.17 -10.63 -9.39
N GLY A 168 1.66 -11.29 -8.33
CA GLY A 168 2.11 -10.58 -7.14
C GLY A 168 3.12 -9.48 -7.49
N THR A 169 3.07 -8.36 -6.78
CA THR A 169 3.97 -7.21 -7.01
C THR A 169 5.43 -7.68 -7.07
N VAL A 170 6.16 -7.22 -8.07
CA VAL A 170 7.60 -7.45 -8.19
C VAL A 170 8.36 -6.19 -7.78
N CYS A 171 9.43 -6.38 -7.01
CA CYS A 171 10.27 -5.32 -6.47
C CYS A 171 11.71 -5.52 -6.87
N ILE A 172 12.41 -4.45 -7.26
CA ILE A 172 13.87 -4.51 -7.39
C ILE A 172 14.46 -4.31 -6.00
N ALA A 173 14.97 -5.41 -5.42
CA ALA A 173 15.44 -5.47 -4.04
C ALA A 173 16.57 -4.46 -3.78
N GLY A 174 16.46 -3.66 -2.71
CA GLY A 174 17.46 -2.67 -2.33
C GLY A 174 17.41 -1.35 -3.12
N SER A 175 16.59 -1.23 -4.17
CA SER A 175 16.52 -0.03 -5.01
C SER A 175 16.07 1.23 -4.28
N HIS A 176 15.33 1.09 -3.17
CA HIS A 176 14.73 2.19 -2.40
C HIS A 176 15.73 3.24 -1.87
N LYS A 177 16.99 2.93 -1.79
CA LYS A 177 18.06 3.79 -1.28
C LYS A 177 19.20 4.05 -2.27
N ILE A 178 19.10 3.50 -3.49
CA ILE A 178 20.14 3.66 -4.51
C ILE A 178 19.91 4.95 -5.28
N LYS A 179 20.86 5.87 -5.16
CA LYS A 179 20.86 7.18 -5.84
C LYS A 179 21.49 7.07 -7.23
N ALA A 180 20.82 6.40 -8.14
CA ALA A 180 21.18 6.27 -9.54
C ALA A 180 19.93 6.49 -10.42
N PRO A 181 20.11 6.80 -11.71
CA PRO A 181 18.96 6.86 -12.63
C PRO A 181 18.19 5.55 -12.62
N ARG A 182 16.85 5.65 -12.51
CA ARG A 182 15.95 4.49 -12.41
C ARG A 182 16.19 3.48 -13.53
N GLU A 183 16.39 3.96 -14.74
CA GLU A 183 16.60 3.14 -15.94
C GLU A 183 17.88 2.29 -15.85
N GLN A 184 18.94 2.79 -15.18
CA GLN A 184 20.17 2.03 -14.94
C GLN A 184 19.95 0.91 -13.92
N ILE A 185 19.18 1.18 -12.86
CA ILE A 185 18.85 0.16 -11.86
C ILE A 185 17.96 -0.94 -12.50
N ILE A 186 17.00 -0.55 -13.33
CA ILE A 186 16.17 -1.49 -14.08
C ILE A 186 17.04 -2.37 -14.99
N ALA A 187 17.95 -1.77 -15.74
CA ALA A 187 18.88 -2.53 -16.61
C ALA A 187 19.70 -3.56 -15.82
N CYS A 188 20.20 -3.22 -14.63
CA CYS A 188 20.89 -4.18 -13.76
C CYS A 188 19.97 -5.34 -13.35
N ALA A 189 18.70 -5.08 -13.04
CA ALA A 189 17.74 -6.10 -12.65
C ALA A 189 17.27 -6.96 -13.86
N GLU A 190 17.33 -6.43 -15.06
CA GLU A 190 17.10 -7.20 -16.30
C GLU A 190 18.27 -8.12 -16.63
N GLU A 191 19.50 -7.69 -16.35
CA GLU A 191 20.70 -8.51 -16.50
C GLU A 191 20.81 -9.59 -15.42
N ASP A 192 20.49 -9.23 -14.16
CA ASP A 192 20.48 -10.17 -13.03
C ASP A 192 19.08 -10.25 -12.40
N ARG A 193 18.28 -11.21 -12.85
CA ARG A 193 16.92 -11.45 -12.37
C ARG A 193 16.84 -11.86 -10.90
N SER A 194 17.95 -12.23 -10.26
CA SER A 194 17.96 -12.49 -8.81
C SER A 194 17.70 -11.23 -7.97
N LEU A 195 17.84 -10.04 -8.56
CA LEU A 195 17.48 -8.77 -7.93
C LEU A 195 15.97 -8.50 -7.94
N VAL A 196 15.20 -9.23 -8.71
CA VAL A 196 13.74 -9.07 -8.83
C VAL A 196 13.05 -10.06 -7.90
N HIS A 197 12.43 -9.52 -6.85
CA HIS A 197 11.67 -10.31 -5.88
C HIS A 197 10.18 -10.18 -6.16
N GLN A 198 9.48 -11.29 -6.26
CA GLN A 198 8.02 -11.33 -6.41
C GLN A 198 7.36 -11.57 -5.06
N VAL A 199 6.29 -10.85 -4.79
CA VAL A 199 5.43 -11.10 -3.62
C VAL A 199 4.60 -12.36 -3.86
N ILE A 200 4.77 -13.34 -2.99
CA ILE A 200 3.98 -14.57 -2.91
C ILE A 200 3.44 -14.63 -1.49
N ALA A 201 2.12 -14.60 -1.32
CA ALA A 201 1.51 -14.51 0.00
C ALA A 201 0.02 -14.88 -0.03
N PRO A 202 -0.54 -15.42 1.06
CA PRO A 202 -1.97 -15.70 1.17
C PRO A 202 -2.79 -14.39 1.19
N ALA A 203 -4.08 -14.49 0.89
CA ALA A 203 -5.03 -13.38 1.03
C ALA A 203 -5.00 -12.79 2.45
N GLY A 204 -5.17 -11.48 2.58
CA GLY A 204 -5.05 -10.75 3.85
C GLY A 204 -3.62 -10.36 4.22
N SER A 205 -2.63 -10.67 3.37
CA SER A 205 -1.25 -10.21 3.55
C SER A 205 -1.06 -8.80 2.99
N THR A 206 -0.18 -8.03 3.62
CA THR A 206 0.16 -6.66 3.21
C THR A 206 1.63 -6.55 2.84
N LEU A 207 1.89 -6.06 1.64
CA LEU A 207 3.20 -5.56 1.22
C LEU A 207 3.34 -4.11 1.70
N LEU A 208 4.34 -3.86 2.54
CA LEU A 208 4.72 -2.53 3.03
C LEU A 208 6.02 -2.08 2.37
N PHE A 209 6.04 -0.89 1.80
CA PHE A 209 7.25 -0.31 1.22
C PHE A 209 7.18 1.24 1.14
N GLY A 210 8.31 1.87 0.89
CA GLY A 210 8.39 3.29 0.56
C GLY A 210 8.36 3.51 -0.96
N GLU A 211 7.73 4.57 -1.41
CA GLU A 211 7.52 4.90 -2.83
C GLU A 211 8.81 5.12 -3.65
N SER A 212 9.96 5.18 -3.00
CA SER A 212 11.27 5.18 -3.67
C SER A 212 11.72 3.79 -4.15
N LEU A 213 11.04 2.71 -3.73
CA LEU A 213 11.29 1.36 -4.21
C LEU A 213 10.84 1.21 -5.67
N ILE A 214 11.70 0.68 -6.53
CA ILE A 214 11.32 0.35 -7.91
C ILE A 214 10.50 -0.93 -7.88
N HIS A 215 9.25 -0.86 -8.36
CA HIS A 215 8.32 -1.97 -8.31
C HIS A 215 7.41 -1.98 -9.55
N ALA A 216 6.72 -3.09 -9.76
CA ALA A 216 5.74 -3.27 -10.83
C ALA A 216 4.68 -4.31 -10.45
N THR A 217 3.57 -4.32 -11.18
CA THR A 217 2.65 -5.47 -11.17
C THR A 217 3.34 -6.68 -11.80
N GLY A 218 3.30 -7.83 -11.12
CA GLY A 218 3.78 -9.09 -11.67
C GLY A 218 2.88 -9.61 -12.80
N HIS A 219 3.37 -10.57 -13.56
CA HIS A 219 2.62 -11.18 -14.66
C HIS A 219 1.59 -12.19 -14.15
N ILE A 220 0.32 -12.00 -14.54
CA ILE A 220 -0.75 -12.94 -14.26
C ILE A 220 -0.79 -13.98 -15.39
N ARG A 221 -0.54 -15.24 -15.04
CA ARG A 221 -0.58 -16.39 -15.94
C ARG A 221 -1.63 -17.41 -15.56
N SER A 222 -2.10 -17.36 -14.31
CA SER A 222 -3.21 -18.17 -13.80
C SER A 222 -4.56 -17.62 -14.25
N ASP A 223 -5.63 -18.38 -14.03
CA ASP A 223 -7.01 -17.94 -14.28
C ASP A 223 -7.63 -17.22 -13.07
N ARG A 224 -6.83 -16.93 -12.02
CA ARG A 224 -7.29 -16.21 -10.84
C ARG A 224 -7.21 -14.71 -11.03
N ASP A 225 -8.20 -14.00 -10.53
CA ASP A 225 -8.14 -12.55 -10.41
C ASP A 225 -7.18 -12.14 -9.30
N ARG A 226 -6.36 -11.14 -9.59
CA ARG A 226 -5.57 -10.44 -8.60
C ARG A 226 -6.33 -9.22 -8.12
N VAL A 227 -6.73 -9.20 -6.85
CA VAL A 227 -7.41 -8.06 -6.21
C VAL A 227 -6.51 -7.48 -5.13
N ILE A 228 -6.12 -6.22 -5.29
CA ILE A 228 -5.26 -5.50 -4.36
C ILE A 228 -5.94 -4.20 -3.95
N VAL A 229 -5.93 -3.88 -2.66
CA VAL A 229 -6.32 -2.57 -2.12
C VAL A 229 -5.07 -1.85 -1.64
N ILE A 230 -4.99 -0.56 -1.93
CA ILE A 230 -3.81 0.27 -1.73
C ILE A 230 -4.17 1.43 -0.80
N GLY A 231 -3.41 1.57 0.28
CA GLY A 231 -3.39 2.77 1.12
C GLY A 231 -2.05 3.48 0.97
N GLY A 232 -2.09 4.75 0.61
CA GLY A 232 -0.93 5.64 0.61
C GLY A 232 -0.93 6.54 1.84
N TYR A 233 0.22 6.67 2.50
CA TYR A 233 0.35 7.47 3.72
C TYR A 233 1.58 8.37 3.66
N THR A 234 1.40 9.61 4.19
CA THR A 234 2.46 10.62 4.31
C THR A 234 2.45 11.24 5.70
N PRO A 235 3.47 12.02 6.09
CA PRO A 235 3.38 12.87 7.27
C PRO A 235 2.11 13.74 7.23
N THR A 236 1.52 13.99 8.40
CA THR A 236 0.23 14.72 8.52
C THR A 236 0.22 16.10 7.89
N MET A 237 1.38 16.75 7.75
CA MET A 237 1.53 18.08 7.16
C MET A 237 1.65 18.10 5.63
N PHE A 238 1.74 16.94 4.98
CA PHE A 238 1.78 16.85 3.52
C PHE A 238 0.36 16.94 2.97
N GLN A 239 0.23 17.36 1.73
CA GLN A 239 -1.04 17.32 1.02
C GLN A 239 -1.28 15.92 0.42
N ALA A 240 -2.54 15.53 0.27
CA ALA A 240 -2.89 14.36 -0.51
C ALA A 240 -2.54 14.57 -1.98
N TRP A 241 -2.40 13.48 -2.74
CA TRP A 241 -2.31 13.59 -4.19
C TRP A 241 -3.52 14.36 -4.74
N ASN A 242 -3.26 15.13 -5.81
CA ASN A 242 -4.31 15.92 -6.44
C ASN A 242 -5.54 15.07 -6.75
N GLY A 243 -6.63 15.48 -6.15
CA GLY A 243 -7.90 14.82 -6.31
C GLY A 243 -8.06 13.56 -5.43
N GLN A 244 -7.22 13.28 -4.46
CA GLN A 244 -7.35 12.21 -3.46
C GLN A 244 -7.85 12.74 -2.10
N GLU A 245 -8.18 14.02 -2.00
CA GLU A 245 -8.76 14.57 -0.79
C GLU A 245 -10.17 14.02 -0.54
N PRO A 246 -10.47 13.50 0.66
CA PRO A 246 -11.82 13.13 1.00
C PRO A 246 -12.73 14.36 1.07
N SER A 247 -14.02 14.16 0.84
CA SER A 247 -15.00 15.25 0.94
C SER A 247 -15.07 15.81 2.38
N ALA A 248 -15.27 17.12 2.51
CA ALA A 248 -15.38 17.77 3.83
C ALA A 248 -16.50 17.14 4.68
N ALA A 249 -17.63 16.79 4.05
CA ALA A 249 -18.74 16.15 4.74
C ALA A 249 -18.37 14.76 5.27
N PHE A 250 -17.59 13.99 4.52
CA PHE A 250 -17.09 12.69 4.96
C PHE A 250 -16.15 12.82 6.16
N VAL A 251 -15.20 13.76 6.10
CA VAL A 251 -14.26 14.03 7.21
C VAL A 251 -15.01 14.48 8.47
N GLU A 252 -16.03 15.31 8.33
CA GLU A 252 -16.85 15.78 9.47
C GLU A 252 -17.64 14.63 10.11
N ALA A 253 -18.18 13.72 9.30
CA ALA A 253 -18.92 12.55 9.76
C ALA A 253 -18.02 11.46 10.34
N ALA A 254 -16.72 11.44 9.99
CA ALA A 254 -15.79 10.43 10.45
C ALA A 254 -15.55 10.49 11.97
N GLU A 255 -15.13 9.36 12.52
CA GLU A 255 -14.73 9.29 13.92
C GLU A 255 -13.66 10.34 14.25
N PRO A 256 -13.80 11.09 15.36
CA PRO A 256 -12.89 12.18 15.70
C PRO A 256 -11.40 11.80 15.67
N ARG A 257 -11.10 10.55 16.07
CA ARG A 257 -9.73 10.00 16.06
C ARG A 257 -9.14 9.81 14.66
N HIS A 258 -9.98 9.69 13.63
CA HIS A 258 -9.54 9.49 12.25
C HIS A 258 -9.46 10.80 11.44
N ARG A 259 -9.98 11.91 11.96
CA ARG A 259 -10.02 13.17 11.20
C ARG A 259 -8.64 13.64 10.77
N ALA A 260 -7.65 13.59 11.68
CA ALA A 260 -6.28 13.98 11.34
C ALA A 260 -5.64 13.01 10.32
N LEU A 261 -5.99 11.73 10.38
CA LEU A 261 -5.56 10.74 9.38
C LEU A 261 -6.16 11.04 8.00
N LEU A 262 -7.41 11.51 7.93
CA LEU A 262 -8.11 11.77 6.67
C LEU A 262 -7.75 13.11 6.04
N SER A 263 -7.60 14.17 6.84
CA SER A 263 -7.42 15.55 6.34
C SER A 263 -6.04 16.15 6.60
N GLY A 264 -5.18 15.41 7.30
CA GLY A 264 -3.92 15.96 7.77
C GLY A 264 -4.07 16.88 8.99
N SER A 265 -2.96 17.47 9.42
CA SER A 265 -2.90 18.39 10.55
C SER A 265 -1.69 19.30 10.39
N ASP A 266 -1.85 20.59 10.74
CA ASP A 266 -0.76 21.53 10.88
C ASP A 266 0.13 21.24 12.12
N ARG A 267 -0.37 20.41 13.02
CA ARG A 267 0.34 19.94 14.21
C ARG A 267 0.88 18.55 13.95
N TRP A 268 2.08 18.48 13.44
CA TRP A 268 2.76 17.24 13.30
C TRP A 268 3.40 16.81 14.63
N SER A 269 2.83 15.81 15.29
CA SER A 269 3.47 15.21 16.44
C SER A 269 4.50 14.18 15.95
N TRP A 270 5.71 14.64 15.89
CA TRP A 270 6.87 13.78 15.69
C TRP A 270 7.07 12.95 16.96
N GLN A 271 6.52 11.77 16.95
CA GLN A 271 6.90 10.79 17.97
C GLN A 271 8.22 10.16 17.55
N ARG A 272 9.31 10.82 17.92
CA ARG A 272 10.64 10.24 17.83
C ARG A 272 10.77 9.12 18.85
N GLN A 273 10.16 8.00 18.60
CA GLN A 273 10.56 6.79 19.26
C GLN A 273 11.73 6.25 18.46
N HIS A 274 12.93 6.43 18.99
CA HIS A 274 14.16 5.89 18.42
C HIS A 274 14.08 4.37 18.44
N ARG A 275 13.57 3.79 17.37
CA ARG A 275 13.51 2.34 17.24
C ARG A 275 14.90 1.79 16.99
N THR A 276 15.22 0.72 17.69
CA THR A 276 16.34 -0.17 17.39
C THR A 276 15.79 -1.56 17.06
N LEU A 277 16.59 -2.39 16.37
CA LEU A 277 16.19 -3.76 16.04
C LEU A 277 15.88 -4.63 17.27
N ASP A 278 16.36 -4.21 18.46
CA ASP A 278 16.19 -4.94 19.71
C ASP A 278 14.89 -4.56 20.45
N MET A 279 14.16 -3.55 20.00
CA MET A 279 12.92 -3.14 20.65
C MET A 279 11.85 -4.22 20.52
N PRO A 280 11.15 -4.56 21.63
CA PRO A 280 10.06 -5.51 21.56
C PRO A 280 8.93 -4.98 20.67
N VAL A 281 8.32 -5.87 19.93
CA VAL A 281 7.08 -5.58 19.21
C VAL A 281 5.93 -5.62 20.19
N HIS A 282 5.06 -4.62 20.20
CA HIS A 282 3.80 -4.72 20.92
C HIS A 282 2.99 -5.86 20.29
N GLN A 283 2.69 -6.86 21.09
CA GLN A 283 1.67 -7.84 20.71
C GLN A 283 0.32 -7.16 20.89
N ASP A 284 -0.51 -7.26 19.88
CA ASP A 284 -1.90 -6.85 20.01
C ASP A 284 -2.45 -7.59 21.24
N ALA A 285 -3.06 -6.85 22.16
CA ALA A 285 -3.83 -7.49 23.21
C ALA A 285 -5.04 -8.13 22.52
N ASP A 286 -5.09 -9.47 22.56
CA ASP A 286 -6.22 -10.26 22.10
C ASP A 286 -7.57 -9.77 22.68
#